data_ce56ee163387ebc4471017dfe89f1b6b
#
_entry.id   ce56ee163387ebc4471017dfe89f1b6b
#
_cell.length_a   1.000
_cell.length_b   1.000
_cell.length_c   1.000
_cell.angle_alpha   90.00
_cell.angle_beta   90.00
_cell.angle_gamma   90.00
#
_symmetry.space_group_name_H-M   'P 1'
#
loop_
_entity.id
_entity.type
_entity.pdbx_description
1 polymer ?
#
loop_
_entity_poly.entity_id
_entity_poly.type
_entity_poly.pdbx_seq_one_letter_code
_entity_poly.pdbx_strand_id
1 'polypeptide(L)'
;MIYPWHESAWRQLAAQWSNRPNAWLLTGRRDTGKTAFARHLAQALLCEQPQAEHQPCGSCPSCHLFAQGSHPDYYELAPELPAEGESARKLLQIKIDAVRAVLAPLLQSSVRGGLRVVLVQPAETMNIQAANALLKMLEEPPASVVFLLVTHNKDRLLPTIKSRCRPFLLPAPSAEEALGFLKTQNTPQAEALLAFHSGAPLFAAEPEQDAMREELCQLLAKPRLLAMLDYAAAFDKQKWPLAVFLDWLHKWLADTALAQQNLPPLYYPQHQAAIFQVASRTRGTTLFQLVHTLNRLSPYGRHTLSVRMQIENLLTNYLAFWQNKPL
;
A
#
# COMPACT_ATOMS: atom_id res chain seq x y z
N MET A 1 -3.78 1.27 19.23
CA MET A 1 -2.70 2.27 19.45
C MET A 1 -2.45 2.98 18.13
N ILE A 2 -2.32 4.29 18.13
CA ILE A 2 -1.96 5.11 16.95
C ILE A 2 -0.46 5.42 16.99
N TYR A 3 0.13 5.68 15.83
CA TYR A 3 1.53 6.08 15.74
C TYR A 3 1.71 7.56 16.09
N PRO A 4 2.87 7.98 16.63
CA PRO A 4 3.10 9.37 17.06
C PRO A 4 2.80 10.40 15.99
N TRP A 5 3.17 10.15 14.73
CA TRP A 5 2.88 11.05 13.61
C TRP A 5 1.39 11.17 13.25
N HIS A 6 0.52 10.35 13.83
CA HIS A 6 -0.93 10.45 13.66
C HIS A 6 -1.65 11.15 14.81
N GLU A 7 -0.97 11.56 15.87
CA GLU A 7 -1.60 12.20 17.05
C GLU A 7 -2.29 13.53 16.68
N SER A 8 -1.68 14.34 15.82
CA SER A 8 -2.28 15.58 15.33
C SER A 8 -3.58 15.33 14.55
N ALA A 9 -3.56 14.29 13.69
CA ALA A 9 -4.74 13.86 12.94
C ALA A 9 -5.85 13.33 13.87
N TRP A 10 -5.47 12.62 14.94
CA TRP A 10 -6.44 12.18 15.95
C TRP A 10 -7.13 13.36 16.65
N ARG A 11 -6.36 14.34 17.13
CA ARG A 11 -6.92 15.55 17.78
C ARG A 11 -7.86 16.32 16.84
N GLN A 12 -7.49 16.44 15.56
CA GLN A 12 -8.36 17.07 14.54
C GLN A 12 -9.67 16.30 14.37
N LEU A 13 -9.64 14.97 14.38
CA LEU A 13 -10.83 14.13 14.27
C LEU A 13 -11.67 14.21 15.55
N ALA A 14 -11.06 14.16 16.74
CA ALA A 14 -11.71 14.28 18.03
C ALA A 14 -12.46 15.62 18.19
N ALA A 15 -11.90 16.72 17.70
CA ALA A 15 -12.55 18.03 17.69
C ALA A 15 -13.86 18.07 16.85
N GLN A 16 -14.03 17.14 15.92
CA GLN A 16 -15.21 17.04 15.05
C GLN A 16 -16.12 15.85 15.41
N TRP A 17 -15.94 15.24 16.59
CA TRP A 17 -16.60 13.99 16.96
C TRP A 17 -18.13 14.03 16.90
N SER A 18 -18.74 15.13 17.37
CA SER A 18 -20.19 15.32 17.36
C SER A 18 -20.75 15.55 15.96
N ASN A 19 -19.94 16.04 15.03
CA ASN A 19 -20.33 16.31 13.63
C ASN A 19 -19.60 15.35 12.65
N ARG A 20 -19.42 14.09 13.08
CA ARG A 20 -18.77 13.08 12.27
C ARG A 20 -19.63 12.68 11.07
N PRO A 21 -19.03 12.45 9.91
CA PRO A 21 -19.75 11.91 8.76
C PRO A 21 -20.03 10.41 8.94
N ASN A 22 -21.00 9.91 8.19
CA ASN A 22 -21.29 8.48 8.14
C ASN A 22 -20.25 7.68 7.34
N ALA A 23 -19.44 8.33 6.49
CA ALA A 23 -18.39 7.69 5.71
C ALA A 23 -17.13 8.55 5.67
N TRP A 24 -16.01 7.97 6.12
CA TRP A 24 -14.68 8.55 6.04
C TRP A 24 -13.87 7.88 4.94
N LEU A 25 -13.12 8.66 4.16
CA LEU A 25 -12.10 8.17 3.25
C LEU A 25 -10.72 8.55 3.79
N LEU A 26 -10.09 7.60 4.50
CA LEU A 26 -8.76 7.77 5.08
C LEU A 26 -7.70 7.57 4.00
N THR A 27 -7.03 8.64 3.63
CA THR A 27 -6.04 8.67 2.55
C THR A 27 -4.64 8.91 3.10
N GLY A 28 -3.61 8.55 2.35
CA GLY A 28 -2.21 8.78 2.70
C GLY A 28 -1.28 7.75 2.08
N ARG A 29 0.02 7.91 2.27
CA ARG A 29 1.03 6.98 1.73
C ARG A 29 0.84 5.56 2.27
N ARG A 30 1.24 4.57 1.47
CA ARG A 30 1.27 3.17 1.90
C ARG A 30 2.25 3.02 3.08
N ASP A 31 2.03 2.02 3.92
CA ASP A 31 2.89 1.61 5.03
C ASP A 31 3.23 2.74 6.04
N THR A 32 2.26 3.67 6.24
CA THR A 32 2.33 4.75 7.25
C THR A 32 1.40 4.54 8.44
N GLY A 33 0.70 3.39 8.54
CA GLY A 33 -0.14 3.05 9.69
C GLY A 33 -1.62 3.44 9.57
N LYS A 34 -2.11 3.76 8.37
CA LYS A 34 -3.52 4.14 8.15
C LYS A 34 -4.51 3.09 8.66
N THR A 35 -4.24 1.81 8.41
CA THR A 35 -5.08 0.71 8.89
C THR A 35 -5.12 0.64 10.42
N ALA A 36 -3.98 0.81 11.08
CA ALA A 36 -3.92 0.85 12.55
C ALA A 36 -4.72 2.04 13.09
N PHE A 37 -4.62 3.21 12.46
CA PHE A 37 -5.42 4.38 12.78
C PHE A 37 -6.93 4.12 12.59
N ALA A 38 -7.32 3.52 11.48
CA ALA A 38 -8.72 3.19 11.18
C ALA A 38 -9.30 2.19 12.19
N ARG A 39 -8.55 1.16 12.57
CA ARG A 39 -8.96 0.21 13.61
C ARG A 39 -9.06 0.87 14.99
N HIS A 40 -8.15 1.76 15.32
CA HIS A 40 -8.22 2.54 16.56
C HIS A 40 -9.45 3.45 16.58
N LEU A 41 -9.75 4.11 15.47
CA LEU A 41 -10.96 4.91 15.32
C LEU A 41 -12.22 4.05 15.43
N ALA A 42 -12.26 2.87 14.82
CA ALA A 42 -13.36 1.93 14.96
C ALA A 42 -13.57 1.51 16.42
N GLN A 43 -12.48 1.17 17.14
CA GLN A 43 -12.54 0.84 18.55
C GLN A 43 -13.07 2.01 19.40
N ALA A 44 -12.65 3.23 19.11
CA ALA A 44 -13.11 4.43 19.82
C ALA A 44 -14.61 4.70 19.59
N LEU A 45 -15.09 4.51 18.34
CA LEU A 45 -16.49 4.64 17.99
C LEU A 45 -17.40 3.61 18.66
N LEU A 46 -16.87 2.43 18.95
CA LEU A 46 -17.58 1.32 19.59
C LEU A 46 -17.38 1.30 21.11
N CYS A 47 -16.48 2.12 21.65
CA CYS A 47 -16.17 2.14 23.09
C CYS A 47 -17.35 2.67 23.90
N GLU A 48 -17.73 1.92 24.95
CA GLU A 48 -18.82 2.28 25.86
C GLU A 48 -18.43 3.35 26.88
N GLN A 49 -17.12 3.49 27.17
CA GLN A 49 -16.58 4.40 28.17
C GLN A 49 -15.35 5.14 27.60
N PRO A 50 -15.51 5.99 26.59
CA PRO A 50 -14.39 6.69 25.97
C PRO A 50 -13.69 7.59 26.99
N GLN A 51 -12.36 7.64 26.91
CA GLN A 51 -11.51 8.54 27.68
C GLN A 51 -11.44 9.95 27.06
N ALA A 52 -10.54 10.79 27.59
CA ALA A 52 -10.29 12.12 27.04
C ALA A 52 -10.00 12.05 25.52
N GLU A 53 -10.39 13.08 24.79
CA GLU A 53 -10.26 13.14 23.31
C GLU A 53 -10.87 11.94 22.59
N HIS A 54 -11.92 11.34 23.15
CA HIS A 54 -12.59 10.15 22.61
C HIS A 54 -11.70 8.93 22.39
N GLN A 55 -10.61 8.81 23.17
CA GLN A 55 -9.76 7.62 23.13
C GLN A 55 -10.52 6.38 23.65
N PRO A 56 -10.33 5.20 23.05
CA PRO A 56 -10.95 3.98 23.56
C PRO A 56 -10.35 3.61 24.93
N CYS A 57 -11.20 3.24 25.89
CA CYS A 57 -10.73 2.93 27.25
C CYS A 57 -9.90 1.66 27.37
N GLY A 58 -10.01 0.72 26.41
CA GLY A 58 -9.30 -0.56 26.41
C GLY A 58 -9.84 -1.61 27.40
N SER A 59 -10.74 -1.24 28.32
CA SER A 59 -11.16 -2.09 29.46
C SER A 59 -12.66 -2.42 29.50
N CYS A 60 -13.52 -1.71 28.76
CA CYS A 60 -14.94 -2.03 28.71
C CYS A 60 -15.22 -3.30 27.90
N PRO A 61 -16.37 -3.96 28.07
CA PRO A 61 -16.72 -5.17 27.32
C PRO A 61 -16.62 -5.02 25.81
N SER A 62 -17.01 -3.87 25.26
CA SER A 62 -16.87 -3.58 23.83
C SER A 62 -15.40 -3.56 23.39
N CYS A 63 -14.51 -2.91 24.14
CA CYS A 63 -13.08 -2.88 23.84
C CYS A 63 -12.44 -4.28 23.92
N HIS A 64 -12.86 -5.13 24.88
CA HIS A 64 -12.39 -6.51 24.96
C HIS A 64 -12.83 -7.35 23.76
N LEU A 65 -14.11 -7.27 23.37
CA LEU A 65 -14.61 -7.96 22.17
C LEU A 65 -13.89 -7.48 20.90
N PHE A 66 -13.63 -6.18 20.81
CA PHE A 66 -12.89 -5.61 19.67
C PHE A 66 -11.44 -6.15 19.62
N ALA A 67 -10.76 -6.20 20.76
CA ALA A 67 -9.39 -6.73 20.85
C ALA A 67 -9.31 -8.22 20.48
N GLN A 68 -10.36 -9.00 20.78
CA GLN A 68 -10.49 -10.41 20.43
C GLN A 68 -10.93 -10.64 18.95
N GLY A 69 -11.25 -9.58 18.21
CA GLY A 69 -11.77 -9.69 16.83
C GLY A 69 -13.19 -10.24 16.73
N SER A 70 -13.96 -10.25 17.84
CA SER A 70 -15.31 -10.85 17.94
C SER A 70 -16.41 -9.83 18.24
N HIS A 71 -16.16 -8.54 18.01
CA HIS A 71 -17.16 -7.50 18.26
C HIS A 71 -18.33 -7.59 17.27
N PRO A 72 -19.59 -7.77 17.71
CA PRO A 72 -20.74 -8.07 16.82
C PRO A 72 -21.13 -6.89 15.93
N ASP A 73 -20.79 -5.66 16.30
CA ASP A 73 -21.08 -4.43 15.56
C ASP A 73 -19.84 -3.88 14.80
N TYR A 74 -18.78 -4.69 14.66
CA TYR A 74 -17.60 -4.38 13.86
C TYR A 74 -17.46 -5.33 12.68
N TYR A 75 -17.34 -4.79 11.50
CA TYR A 75 -17.18 -5.54 10.25
C TYR A 75 -15.94 -5.06 9.51
N GLU A 76 -15.15 -5.97 9.00
CA GLU A 76 -13.97 -5.63 8.21
C GLU A 76 -14.04 -6.30 6.84
N LEU A 77 -13.88 -5.49 5.80
CA LEU A 77 -13.78 -5.92 4.41
C LEU A 77 -12.33 -5.74 3.96
N ALA A 78 -11.67 -6.86 3.73
CA ALA A 78 -10.32 -6.94 3.19
C ALA A 78 -10.27 -8.01 2.09
N PRO A 79 -9.30 -7.94 1.14
CA PRO A 79 -9.08 -9.03 0.21
C PRO A 79 -8.73 -10.31 0.94
N GLU A 80 -9.27 -11.43 0.47
CA GLU A 80 -8.84 -12.74 0.95
C GLU A 80 -7.37 -12.97 0.56
N LEU A 81 -6.54 -13.28 1.55
CA LEU A 81 -5.18 -13.68 1.29
C LEU A 81 -5.16 -15.04 0.60
N PRO A 82 -4.17 -15.30 -0.29
CA PRO A 82 -4.00 -16.62 -0.88
C PRO A 82 -3.86 -17.68 0.22
N ALA A 83 -4.50 -18.82 0.04
CA ALA A 83 -4.31 -19.96 0.94
C ALA A 83 -2.86 -20.46 0.88
N GLU A 84 -2.44 -21.18 1.91
CA GLU A 84 -1.11 -21.80 1.96
C GLU A 84 -0.91 -22.70 0.74
N GLY A 85 0.13 -22.45 -0.06
CA GLY A 85 0.39 -23.13 -1.34
C GLY A 85 -0.26 -22.50 -2.59
N GLU A 86 -1.15 -21.52 -2.46
CA GLU A 86 -1.62 -20.73 -3.61
C GLU A 86 -0.54 -19.71 -4.06
N SER A 87 -0.57 -19.40 -5.37
CA SER A 87 0.37 -18.43 -5.93
C SER A 87 0.12 -17.03 -5.39
N ALA A 88 1.18 -16.35 -4.92
CA ALA A 88 1.16 -14.92 -4.55
C ALA A 88 0.78 -13.99 -5.72
N ARG A 89 0.70 -14.52 -6.95
CA ARG A 89 0.25 -13.81 -8.18
C ARG A 89 -1.25 -13.64 -8.24
N LYS A 90 -2.03 -14.28 -7.36
CA LYS A 90 -3.49 -14.12 -7.30
C LYS A 90 -3.84 -12.65 -7.06
N LEU A 91 -4.76 -12.14 -7.86
CA LEU A 91 -5.25 -10.78 -7.70
C LEU A 91 -6.04 -10.66 -6.39
N LEU A 92 -5.54 -9.85 -5.48
CA LEU A 92 -6.20 -9.59 -4.21
C LEU A 92 -7.34 -8.59 -4.43
N GLN A 93 -8.57 -9.07 -4.32
CA GLN A 93 -9.78 -8.25 -4.52
C GLN A 93 -10.82 -8.51 -3.45
N ILE A 94 -11.49 -7.44 -3.02
CA ILE A 94 -12.74 -7.52 -2.27
C ILE A 94 -13.85 -7.80 -3.29
N LYS A 95 -14.46 -8.99 -3.18
CA LYS A 95 -15.53 -9.44 -4.08
C LYS A 95 -16.89 -8.96 -3.60
N ILE A 96 -17.86 -8.93 -4.50
CA ILE A 96 -19.24 -8.51 -4.20
C ILE A 96 -19.89 -9.34 -3.08
N ASP A 97 -19.61 -10.64 -3.02
CA ASP A 97 -20.23 -11.54 -2.03
C ASP A 97 -19.75 -11.19 -0.60
N ALA A 98 -18.47 -10.84 -0.42
CA ALA A 98 -17.95 -10.35 0.85
C ALA A 98 -18.66 -9.04 1.27
N VAL A 99 -18.87 -8.12 0.34
CA VAL A 99 -19.59 -6.87 0.61
C VAL A 99 -21.05 -7.17 1.01
N ARG A 100 -21.75 -8.01 0.26
CA ARG A 100 -23.14 -8.39 0.57
C ARG A 100 -23.27 -9.06 1.93
N ALA A 101 -22.36 -9.94 2.29
CA ALA A 101 -22.33 -10.60 3.59
C ALA A 101 -22.21 -9.60 4.76
N VAL A 102 -21.45 -8.52 4.59
CA VAL A 102 -21.32 -7.45 5.58
C VAL A 102 -22.54 -6.52 5.59
N LEU A 103 -23.11 -6.20 4.42
CA LEU A 103 -24.23 -5.27 4.33
C LEU A 103 -25.54 -5.84 4.88
N ALA A 104 -25.76 -7.14 4.80
CA ALA A 104 -26.99 -7.79 5.25
C ALA A 104 -27.29 -7.56 6.75
N PRO A 105 -26.35 -7.78 7.70
CA PRO A 105 -26.59 -7.51 9.12
C PRO A 105 -26.72 -6.01 9.45
N LEU A 106 -26.19 -5.11 8.60
CA LEU A 106 -26.33 -3.66 8.84
C LEU A 106 -27.76 -3.13 8.68
N LEU A 107 -28.67 -3.90 8.11
CA LEU A 107 -30.09 -3.55 8.03
C LEU A 107 -30.85 -3.87 9.33
N GLN A 108 -30.23 -4.64 10.24
CA GLN A 108 -30.80 -4.95 11.56
C GLN A 108 -30.34 -3.91 12.59
N SER A 109 -30.87 -4.00 13.81
CA SER A 109 -30.43 -3.16 14.92
C SER A 109 -29.04 -3.56 15.42
N SER A 110 -28.28 -2.61 16.00
CA SER A 110 -27.03 -2.90 16.67
C SER A 110 -27.24 -3.89 17.83
N VAL A 111 -26.38 -4.86 17.97
CA VAL A 111 -26.44 -5.87 19.04
C VAL A 111 -26.16 -5.25 20.41
N ARG A 112 -25.28 -4.25 20.46
CA ARG A 112 -24.91 -3.56 21.70
C ARG A 112 -25.60 -2.20 21.89
N GLY A 113 -26.56 -1.84 21.00
CA GLY A 113 -27.33 -0.59 21.07
C GLY A 113 -26.56 0.68 20.70
N GLY A 114 -25.32 0.55 20.19
CA GLY A 114 -24.46 1.67 19.80
C GLY A 114 -24.29 1.81 18.28
N LEU A 115 -23.13 2.31 17.88
CA LEU A 115 -22.72 2.40 16.49
C LEU A 115 -22.36 1.03 15.93
N ARG A 116 -22.49 0.90 14.62
CA ARG A 116 -21.93 -0.21 13.82
C ARG A 116 -20.87 0.37 12.90
N VAL A 117 -19.71 -0.26 12.87
CA VAL A 117 -18.56 0.24 12.10
C VAL A 117 -18.17 -0.75 11.04
N VAL A 118 -18.03 -0.28 9.82
CA VAL A 118 -17.54 -1.05 8.67
C VAL A 118 -16.21 -0.47 8.22
N LEU A 119 -15.14 -1.25 8.36
CA LEU A 119 -13.81 -0.93 7.85
C LEU A 119 -13.61 -1.61 6.50
N VAL A 120 -13.25 -0.85 5.47
CA VAL A 120 -12.92 -1.36 4.13
C VAL A 120 -11.45 -1.05 3.83
N GLN A 121 -10.62 -2.08 3.68
CA GLN A 121 -9.18 -1.89 3.50
C GLN A 121 -8.49 -2.98 2.66
N PRO A 122 -7.65 -2.59 1.68
CA PRO A 122 -7.63 -1.28 1.01
C PRO A 122 -8.86 -1.12 0.11
N ALA A 123 -9.50 0.03 0.16
CA ALA A 123 -10.76 0.25 -0.55
C ALA A 123 -10.62 0.15 -2.09
N GLU A 124 -9.44 0.49 -2.64
CA GLU A 124 -9.14 0.36 -4.06
C GLU A 124 -9.02 -1.09 -4.55
N THR A 125 -9.08 -2.08 -3.67
CA THR A 125 -9.10 -3.50 -4.05
C THR A 125 -10.51 -4.02 -4.30
N MET A 126 -11.55 -3.25 -4.02
CA MET A 126 -12.91 -3.61 -4.43
C MET A 126 -13.01 -3.70 -5.95
N ASN A 127 -13.57 -4.81 -6.46
CA ASN A 127 -13.96 -4.84 -7.86
C ASN A 127 -15.15 -3.90 -8.10
N ILE A 128 -15.43 -3.60 -9.37
CA ILE A 128 -16.49 -2.64 -9.76
C ILE A 128 -17.86 -3.05 -9.17
N GLN A 129 -18.17 -4.33 -9.15
CA GLN A 129 -19.42 -4.85 -8.64
C GLN A 129 -19.53 -4.68 -7.11
N ALA A 130 -18.45 -4.96 -6.37
CA ALA A 130 -18.35 -4.73 -4.92
C ALA A 130 -18.50 -3.24 -4.57
N ALA A 131 -17.81 -2.38 -5.30
CA ALA A 131 -17.89 -0.94 -5.11
C ALA A 131 -19.32 -0.42 -5.36
N ASN A 132 -19.97 -0.87 -6.44
CA ASN A 132 -21.35 -0.49 -6.75
C ASN A 132 -22.35 -1.00 -5.70
N ALA A 133 -22.15 -2.20 -5.14
CA ALA A 133 -22.99 -2.72 -4.06
C ALA A 133 -22.91 -1.86 -2.79
N LEU A 134 -21.74 -1.24 -2.53
CA LEU A 134 -21.55 -0.37 -1.36
C LEU A 134 -22.19 1.01 -1.54
N LEU A 135 -22.35 1.51 -2.78
CA LEU A 135 -22.82 2.89 -3.06
C LEU A 135 -24.15 3.20 -2.40
N LYS A 136 -25.14 2.29 -2.48
CA LYS A 136 -26.47 2.51 -1.89
C LYS A 136 -26.40 2.78 -0.38
N MET A 137 -25.52 2.04 0.32
CA MET A 137 -25.34 2.19 1.76
C MET A 137 -24.54 3.44 2.14
N LEU A 138 -23.71 3.94 1.22
CA LEU A 138 -22.99 5.21 1.40
C LEU A 138 -23.88 6.43 1.13
N GLU A 139 -24.87 6.30 0.25
CA GLU A 139 -25.86 7.35 -0.06
C GLU A 139 -26.87 7.51 1.07
N GLU A 140 -27.46 6.39 1.50
CA GLU A 140 -28.51 6.35 2.53
C GLU A 140 -28.07 5.36 3.63
N PRO A 141 -27.07 5.74 4.45
CA PRO A 141 -26.60 4.86 5.50
C PRO A 141 -27.69 4.64 6.55
N PRO A 142 -27.90 3.39 7.00
CA PRO A 142 -28.79 3.14 8.12
C PRO A 142 -28.36 3.91 9.35
N ALA A 143 -29.31 4.23 10.21
CA ALA A 143 -29.03 4.92 11.46
C ALA A 143 -27.91 4.18 12.24
N SER A 144 -26.98 4.95 12.80
CA SER A 144 -25.87 4.43 13.60
C SER A 144 -24.83 3.56 12.85
N VAL A 145 -24.73 3.66 11.52
CA VAL A 145 -23.67 3.01 10.74
C VAL A 145 -22.60 4.03 10.34
N VAL A 146 -21.33 3.66 10.55
CA VAL A 146 -20.16 4.46 10.14
C VAL A 146 -19.26 3.61 9.24
N PHE A 147 -18.92 4.12 8.08
CA PHE A 147 -17.98 3.51 7.13
C PHE A 147 -16.62 4.16 7.23
N LEU A 148 -15.57 3.35 7.36
CA LEU A 148 -14.18 3.76 7.35
C LEU A 148 -13.50 3.11 6.12
N LEU A 149 -13.25 3.87 5.08
CA LEU A 149 -12.58 3.40 3.87
C LEU A 149 -11.11 3.83 3.94
N VAL A 150 -10.20 2.88 3.92
CA VAL A 150 -8.74 3.15 3.87
C VAL A 150 -8.25 2.95 2.45
N THR A 151 -7.56 3.93 1.88
CA THR A 151 -6.96 3.81 0.55
C THR A 151 -5.49 4.23 0.55
N HIS A 152 -4.68 3.57 -0.27
CA HIS A 152 -3.30 3.93 -0.56
C HIS A 152 -3.20 4.71 -1.88
N ASN A 153 -4.22 4.57 -2.75
CA ASN A 153 -4.30 5.25 -4.04
C ASN A 153 -5.74 5.68 -4.35
N LYS A 154 -6.05 6.95 -4.03
CA LYS A 154 -7.38 7.54 -4.26
C LYS A 154 -7.81 7.54 -5.74
N ASP A 155 -6.84 7.50 -6.67
CA ASP A 155 -7.13 7.60 -8.10
C ASP A 155 -7.64 6.27 -8.68
N ARG A 156 -7.41 5.16 -7.96
CA ARG A 156 -7.98 3.85 -8.29
C ARG A 156 -9.40 3.63 -7.77
N LEU A 157 -9.90 4.53 -6.91
CA LEU A 157 -11.28 4.47 -6.43
C LEU A 157 -12.25 5.08 -7.44
N LEU A 158 -13.44 4.50 -7.54
CA LEU A 158 -14.51 5.07 -8.34
C LEU A 158 -14.84 6.51 -7.86
N PRO A 159 -15.04 7.47 -8.79
CA PRO A 159 -15.44 8.83 -8.44
C PRO A 159 -16.72 8.86 -7.58
N THR A 160 -17.64 7.93 -7.81
CA THR A 160 -18.88 7.77 -7.08
C THR A 160 -18.69 7.40 -5.60
N ILE A 161 -17.68 6.62 -5.25
CA ILE A 161 -17.28 6.35 -3.85
C ILE A 161 -16.68 7.62 -3.23
N LYS A 162 -15.75 8.27 -3.95
CA LYS A 162 -15.06 9.47 -3.44
C LYS A 162 -16.02 10.61 -3.12
N SER A 163 -17.06 10.81 -3.93
CA SER A 163 -18.04 11.90 -3.73
C SER A 163 -18.94 11.71 -2.50
N ARG A 164 -19.06 10.48 -1.98
CA ARG A 164 -19.93 10.14 -0.84
C ARG A 164 -19.17 9.95 0.47
N CYS A 165 -17.86 10.01 0.42
CA CYS A 165 -17.02 9.88 1.60
C CYS A 165 -16.34 11.21 1.92
N ARG A 166 -16.30 11.58 3.20
CA ARG A 166 -15.50 12.74 3.65
C ARG A 166 -14.02 12.38 3.63
N PRO A 167 -13.20 13.03 2.80
CA PRO A 167 -11.78 12.73 2.75
C PRO A 167 -11.09 13.21 4.03
N PHE A 168 -10.19 12.38 4.55
CA PHE A 168 -9.35 12.68 5.67
C PHE A 168 -7.92 12.21 5.37
N LEU A 169 -7.01 13.16 5.26
CA LEU A 169 -5.61 12.87 4.97
C LEU A 169 -4.86 12.54 6.26
N LEU A 170 -4.30 11.35 6.32
CA LEU A 170 -3.37 10.97 7.38
C LEU A 170 -1.94 11.38 7.00
N PRO A 171 -1.23 12.11 7.86
CA PRO A 171 0.11 12.54 7.60
C PRO A 171 1.06 11.34 7.49
N ALA A 172 2.08 11.48 6.64
CA ALA A 172 3.23 10.58 6.67
C ALA A 172 4.18 11.05 7.79
N PRO A 173 4.96 10.14 8.39
CA PRO A 173 6.02 10.54 9.32
C PRO A 173 7.06 11.41 8.62
N SER A 174 7.70 12.29 9.37
CA SER A 174 8.94 12.94 8.95
C SER A 174 10.07 11.91 8.83
N ALA A 175 11.15 12.25 8.14
CA ALA A 175 12.31 11.36 8.03
C ALA A 175 12.91 11.01 9.42
N GLU A 176 12.90 11.98 10.33
CA GLU A 176 13.40 11.80 11.71
C GLU A 176 12.51 10.85 12.53
N GLU A 177 11.19 11.04 12.49
CA GLU A 177 10.24 10.16 13.16
C GLU A 177 10.31 8.72 12.62
N ALA A 178 10.39 8.57 11.29
CA ALA A 178 10.48 7.27 10.65
C ALA A 178 11.79 6.54 11.00
N LEU A 179 12.93 7.24 10.95
CA LEU A 179 14.23 6.69 11.37
C LEU A 179 14.25 6.36 12.86
N GLY A 180 13.72 7.24 13.70
CA GLY A 180 13.58 7.01 15.13
C GLY A 180 12.80 5.72 15.41
N PHE A 181 11.68 5.53 14.73
CA PHE A 181 10.86 4.31 14.84
C PHE A 181 11.65 3.06 14.42
N LEU A 182 12.30 3.06 13.26
CA LEU A 182 13.09 1.90 12.80
C LEU A 182 14.27 1.57 13.72
N LYS A 183 14.90 2.57 14.32
CA LYS A 183 15.95 2.37 15.33
C LYS A 183 15.41 1.67 16.59
N THR A 184 14.20 2.01 17.04
CA THR A 184 13.57 1.30 18.18
C THR A 184 13.27 -0.17 17.87
N GLN A 185 13.09 -0.51 16.60
CA GLN A 185 12.89 -1.89 16.12
C GLN A 185 14.19 -2.62 15.81
N ASN A 186 15.36 -1.99 16.05
CA ASN A 186 16.69 -2.54 15.70
C ASN A 186 16.78 -2.97 14.23
N THR A 187 16.14 -2.24 13.31
CA THR A 187 16.13 -2.57 11.88
C THR A 187 17.52 -2.31 11.27
N PRO A 188 18.20 -3.32 10.69
CA PRO A 188 19.46 -3.11 10.02
C PRO A 188 19.26 -2.28 8.75
N GLN A 189 20.24 -1.45 8.40
CA GLN A 189 20.21 -0.60 7.20
C GLN A 189 18.95 0.30 7.10
N ALA A 190 18.44 0.78 8.24
CA ALA A 190 17.18 1.53 8.33
C ALA A 190 17.09 2.69 7.34
N GLU A 191 18.18 3.43 7.08
CA GLU A 191 18.20 4.56 6.14
C GLU A 191 17.97 4.12 4.70
N ALA A 192 18.66 3.05 4.26
CA ALA A 192 18.52 2.52 2.91
C ALA A 192 17.11 1.93 2.67
N LEU A 193 16.58 1.19 3.67
CA LEU A 193 15.22 0.65 3.61
C LEU A 193 14.17 1.76 3.61
N LEU A 194 14.35 2.78 4.44
CA LEU A 194 13.44 3.93 4.47
C LEU A 194 13.44 4.69 3.14
N ALA A 195 14.61 4.88 2.53
CA ALA A 195 14.74 5.47 1.20
C ALA A 195 13.97 4.63 0.17
N PHE A 196 14.22 3.31 0.14
CA PHE A 196 13.55 2.39 -0.77
C PHE A 196 12.02 2.40 -0.60
N HIS A 197 11.50 2.47 0.64
CA HIS A 197 10.08 2.53 0.96
C HIS A 197 9.50 3.96 0.96
N SER A 198 10.20 4.92 0.33
CA SER A 198 9.74 6.31 0.17
C SER A 198 9.42 7.03 1.50
N GLY A 199 10.15 6.73 2.56
CA GLY A 199 9.96 7.32 3.88
C GLY A 199 8.86 6.67 4.73
N ALA A 200 8.28 5.55 4.30
CA ALA A 200 7.29 4.81 5.07
C ALA A 200 7.97 3.75 5.96
N PRO A 201 7.81 3.80 7.31
CA PRO A 201 8.57 2.92 8.21
C PRO A 201 7.90 1.57 8.51
N LEU A 202 6.65 1.33 8.06
CA LEU A 202 5.88 0.14 8.43
C LEU A 202 5.84 -0.90 7.29
N PHE A 203 6.94 -1.03 6.57
CA PHE A 203 7.09 -2.07 5.57
C PHE A 203 7.28 -3.45 6.23
N ALA A 204 6.84 -4.49 5.53
CA ALA A 204 7.14 -5.86 5.93
C ALA A 204 8.61 -6.18 5.65
N ALA A 205 9.28 -6.90 6.57
CA ALA A 205 10.60 -7.43 6.30
C ALA A 205 10.47 -8.63 5.35
N GLU A 206 11.09 -8.55 4.18
CA GLU A 206 11.07 -9.60 3.16
C GLU A 206 12.51 -9.92 2.72
N PRO A 207 13.30 -10.65 3.54
CA PRO A 207 14.73 -10.86 3.31
C PRO A 207 15.07 -11.48 1.95
N GLU A 208 14.21 -12.37 1.44
CA GLU A 208 14.38 -13.00 0.13
C GLU A 208 14.20 -11.98 -1.01
N GLN A 209 13.22 -11.07 -0.89
CA GLN A 209 13.03 -10.00 -1.84
C GLN A 209 14.17 -8.98 -1.78
N ASP A 210 14.66 -8.67 -0.58
CA ASP A 210 15.79 -7.77 -0.38
C ASP A 210 17.07 -8.30 -1.04
N ALA A 211 17.35 -9.60 -0.91
CA ALA A 211 18.49 -10.25 -1.56
C ALA A 211 18.37 -10.23 -3.09
N MET A 212 17.20 -10.59 -3.62
CA MET A 212 16.96 -10.55 -5.07
C MET A 212 16.99 -9.12 -5.64
N ARG A 213 16.54 -8.14 -4.88
CA ARG A 213 16.60 -6.73 -5.26
C ARG A 213 18.05 -6.23 -5.33
N GLU A 214 18.88 -6.64 -4.37
CA GLU A 214 20.32 -6.32 -4.37
C GLU A 214 21.01 -6.94 -5.59
N GLU A 215 20.70 -8.20 -5.91
CA GLU A 215 21.21 -8.88 -7.12
C GLU A 215 20.78 -8.13 -8.39
N LEU A 216 19.52 -7.66 -8.45
CA LEU A 216 19.03 -6.84 -9.56
C LEU A 216 19.84 -5.54 -9.70
N CYS A 217 20.09 -4.82 -8.62
CA CYS A 217 20.86 -3.58 -8.65
C CYS A 217 22.28 -3.81 -9.20
N GLN A 218 22.93 -4.89 -8.79
CA GLN A 218 24.26 -5.27 -9.31
C GLN A 218 24.21 -5.62 -10.81
N LEU A 219 23.18 -6.34 -11.22
CA LEU A 219 22.93 -6.68 -12.62
C LEU A 219 22.67 -5.45 -13.48
N LEU A 220 21.87 -4.50 -13.00
CA LEU A 220 21.56 -3.26 -13.72
C LEU A 220 22.78 -2.32 -13.81
N ALA A 221 23.70 -2.37 -12.85
CA ALA A 221 24.94 -1.63 -12.89
C ALA A 221 25.90 -2.15 -13.99
N LYS A 222 25.94 -3.47 -14.23
CA LYS A 222 26.81 -4.13 -15.21
C LYS A 222 26.04 -5.21 -15.97
N PRO A 223 25.15 -4.83 -16.88
CA PRO A 223 24.23 -5.77 -17.51
C PRO A 223 24.93 -6.75 -18.47
N ARG A 224 24.57 -8.04 -18.33
CA ARG A 224 25.01 -9.14 -19.19
C ARG A 224 23.78 -9.98 -19.57
N LEU A 225 23.59 -10.23 -20.86
CA LEU A 225 22.37 -10.90 -21.34
C LEU A 225 22.10 -12.23 -20.64
N LEU A 226 23.11 -13.09 -20.54
CA LEU A 226 22.94 -14.41 -19.91
C LEU A 226 22.53 -14.29 -18.44
N ALA A 227 23.22 -13.44 -17.67
CA ALA A 227 22.86 -13.20 -16.25
C ALA A 227 21.45 -12.62 -16.09
N MET A 228 20.98 -11.79 -17.04
CA MET A 228 19.61 -11.27 -17.04
C MET A 228 18.56 -12.35 -17.26
N LEU A 229 18.83 -13.31 -18.14
CA LEU A 229 17.95 -14.45 -18.38
C LEU A 229 17.91 -15.39 -17.18
N ASP A 230 19.07 -15.64 -16.56
CA ASP A 230 19.17 -16.46 -15.34
C ASP A 230 18.42 -15.79 -14.17
N TYR A 231 18.57 -14.48 -14.01
CA TYR A 231 17.83 -13.70 -13.01
C TYR A 231 16.32 -13.79 -13.22
N ALA A 232 15.83 -13.63 -14.46
CA ALA A 232 14.41 -13.74 -14.77
C ALA A 232 13.85 -15.12 -14.41
N ALA A 233 14.62 -16.18 -14.69
CA ALA A 233 14.25 -17.55 -14.32
C ALA A 233 14.25 -17.76 -12.80
N ALA A 234 15.21 -17.19 -12.06
CA ALA A 234 15.27 -17.25 -10.60
C ALA A 234 14.10 -16.50 -9.96
N PHE A 235 13.77 -15.30 -10.47
CA PHE A 235 12.61 -14.53 -9.99
C PHE A 235 11.29 -15.29 -10.21
N ASP A 236 11.12 -15.95 -11.37
CA ASP A 236 9.90 -16.71 -11.68
C ASP A 236 9.68 -17.89 -10.74
N LYS A 237 10.75 -18.52 -10.27
CA LYS A 237 10.70 -19.63 -9.28
C LYS A 237 10.11 -19.17 -7.93
N GLN A 238 10.31 -17.92 -7.54
CA GLN A 238 9.78 -17.35 -6.30
C GLN A 238 8.25 -17.17 -6.33
N LYS A 239 7.66 -17.24 -7.51
CA LYS A 239 6.21 -17.05 -7.72
C LYS A 239 5.66 -15.69 -7.24
N TRP A 240 6.53 -14.70 -7.10
CA TRP A 240 6.10 -13.32 -6.81
C TRP A 240 5.39 -12.70 -8.02
N PRO A 241 4.47 -11.74 -7.76
CA PRO A 241 3.83 -11.00 -8.84
C PRO A 241 4.85 -10.13 -9.59
N LEU A 242 4.62 -9.95 -10.89
CA LEU A 242 5.45 -9.06 -11.73
C LEU A 242 5.55 -7.64 -11.14
N ALA A 243 4.51 -7.18 -10.45
CA ALA A 243 4.46 -5.86 -9.81
C ALA A 243 5.65 -5.59 -8.87
N VAL A 244 6.20 -6.62 -8.22
CA VAL A 244 7.38 -6.50 -7.34
C VAL A 244 8.61 -6.11 -8.17
N PHE A 245 8.87 -6.81 -9.26
CA PHE A 245 9.96 -6.49 -10.17
C PHE A 245 9.80 -5.11 -10.83
N LEU A 246 8.57 -4.78 -11.24
CA LEU A 246 8.27 -3.48 -11.85
C LEU A 246 8.55 -2.32 -10.89
N ASP A 247 8.22 -2.47 -9.60
CA ASP A 247 8.52 -1.46 -8.58
C ASP A 247 10.03 -1.26 -8.41
N TRP A 248 10.79 -2.35 -8.35
CA TRP A 248 12.25 -2.27 -8.21
C TRP A 248 12.92 -1.60 -9.41
N LEU A 249 12.54 -2.01 -10.62
CA LEU A 249 13.08 -1.44 -11.85
C LEU A 249 12.66 0.03 -12.00
N HIS A 250 11.41 0.37 -11.68
CA HIS A 250 10.93 1.75 -11.76
C HIS A 250 11.73 2.68 -10.84
N LYS A 251 12.01 2.27 -9.62
CA LYS A 251 12.82 3.03 -8.66
C LYS A 251 14.26 3.23 -9.15
N TRP A 252 14.87 2.19 -9.74
CA TRP A 252 16.20 2.30 -10.36
C TRP A 252 16.23 3.30 -11.52
N LEU A 253 15.23 3.24 -12.41
CA LEU A 253 15.12 4.17 -13.53
C LEU A 253 14.83 5.61 -13.07
N ALA A 254 14.04 5.79 -12.01
CA ALA A 254 13.80 7.09 -11.40
C ALA A 254 15.10 7.69 -10.84
N ASP A 255 15.90 6.91 -10.11
CA ASP A 255 17.19 7.34 -9.60
C ASP A 255 18.19 7.62 -10.74
N THR A 256 18.14 6.84 -11.83
CA THR A 256 18.95 7.12 -13.05
C THR A 256 18.55 8.46 -13.68
N ALA A 257 17.24 8.77 -13.72
CA ALA A 257 16.76 10.06 -14.22
C ALA A 257 17.23 11.24 -13.34
N LEU A 258 17.20 11.09 -12.02
CA LEU A 258 17.75 12.08 -11.07
C LEU A 258 19.26 12.30 -11.29
N ALA A 259 20.01 11.21 -11.44
CA ALA A 259 21.44 11.26 -11.68
C ALA A 259 21.81 11.95 -13.01
N GLN A 260 20.98 11.81 -14.06
CA GLN A 260 21.14 12.56 -15.32
C GLN A 260 21.00 14.08 -15.13
N GLN A 261 20.31 14.51 -14.06
CA GLN A 261 20.21 15.92 -13.64
C GLN A 261 21.22 16.30 -12.54
N ASN A 262 22.22 15.46 -12.28
CA ASN A 262 23.19 15.59 -11.19
C ASN A 262 22.57 15.65 -9.78
N LEU A 263 21.37 15.05 -9.61
CA LEU A 263 20.73 14.92 -8.32
C LEU A 263 21.06 13.55 -7.67
N PRO A 264 21.12 13.47 -6.33
CA PRO A 264 21.38 12.20 -5.65
C PRO A 264 20.19 11.22 -5.84
N PRO A 265 20.47 9.90 -5.84
CA PRO A 265 19.43 8.89 -5.90
C PRO A 265 18.55 8.94 -4.65
N LEU A 266 17.25 8.73 -4.86
CA LEU A 266 16.23 8.78 -3.82
C LEU A 266 15.96 7.41 -3.20
N TYR A 267 15.96 6.35 -4.01
CA TYR A 267 15.55 5.00 -3.61
C TYR A 267 16.71 4.06 -3.30
N TYR A 268 17.81 4.22 -3.99
CA TYR A 268 19.01 3.36 -3.87
C TYR A 268 20.28 4.18 -3.56
N PRO A 269 20.30 4.93 -2.45
CA PRO A 269 21.46 5.78 -2.11
C PRO A 269 22.77 4.98 -1.97
N GLN A 270 22.70 3.70 -1.55
CA GLN A 270 23.86 2.80 -1.45
C GLN A 270 24.47 2.44 -2.81
N HIS A 271 23.72 2.57 -3.92
CA HIS A 271 24.17 2.32 -5.28
C HIS A 271 24.49 3.59 -6.08
N GLN A 272 24.66 4.74 -5.41
CA GLN A 272 24.86 6.05 -6.04
C GLN A 272 25.92 6.04 -7.14
N ALA A 273 27.11 5.49 -6.87
CA ALA A 273 28.21 5.45 -7.85
C ALA A 273 27.83 4.69 -9.13
N ALA A 274 27.15 3.54 -8.99
CA ALA A 274 26.69 2.73 -10.11
C ALA A 274 25.62 3.45 -10.93
N ILE A 275 24.67 4.11 -10.26
CA ILE A 275 23.58 4.86 -10.89
C ILE A 275 24.14 6.04 -11.69
N PHE A 276 25.09 6.83 -11.14
CA PHE A 276 25.74 7.90 -11.88
C PHE A 276 26.54 7.38 -13.08
N GLN A 277 27.18 6.21 -12.97
CA GLN A 277 27.86 5.58 -14.09
C GLN A 277 26.89 5.17 -15.20
N VAL A 278 25.72 4.62 -14.87
CA VAL A 278 24.66 4.31 -15.85
C VAL A 278 24.14 5.61 -16.47
N ALA A 279 23.83 6.60 -15.66
CA ALA A 279 23.28 7.90 -16.09
C ALA A 279 24.21 8.61 -17.09
N SER A 280 25.54 8.59 -16.85
CA SER A 280 26.53 9.22 -17.73
C SER A 280 26.68 8.53 -19.10
N ARG A 281 26.29 7.26 -19.21
CA ARG A 281 26.39 6.47 -20.44
C ARG A 281 25.12 6.48 -21.27
N THR A 282 23.99 6.86 -20.69
CA THR A 282 22.67 6.69 -21.30
C THR A 282 22.01 8.01 -21.65
N ARG A 283 21.08 7.99 -22.61
CA ARG A 283 20.38 9.18 -23.07
C ARG A 283 19.00 9.30 -22.40
N GLY A 284 18.58 10.50 -22.08
CA GLY A 284 17.26 10.76 -21.48
C GLY A 284 16.08 10.30 -22.36
N THR A 285 16.22 10.38 -23.68
CA THR A 285 15.17 9.91 -24.63
C THR A 285 14.93 8.42 -24.54
N THR A 286 15.99 7.61 -24.49
CA THR A 286 15.88 6.15 -24.35
C THR A 286 15.43 5.75 -22.95
N LEU A 287 15.82 6.49 -21.91
CA LEU A 287 15.32 6.33 -20.56
C LEU A 287 13.80 6.53 -20.50
N PHE A 288 13.30 7.61 -21.14
CA PHE A 288 11.88 7.89 -21.19
C PHE A 288 11.09 6.77 -21.89
N GLN A 289 11.59 6.25 -23.00
CA GLN A 289 10.98 5.13 -23.73
C GLN A 289 10.88 3.88 -22.86
N LEU A 290 11.93 3.56 -22.08
CA LEU A 290 11.94 2.42 -21.18
C LEU A 290 10.95 2.60 -20.03
N VAL A 291 10.90 3.78 -19.42
CA VAL A 291 9.90 4.11 -18.37
C VAL A 291 8.49 4.02 -18.95
N HIS A 292 8.25 4.51 -20.16
CA HIS A 292 6.95 4.39 -20.81
C HIS A 292 6.54 2.95 -21.02
N THR A 293 7.46 2.09 -21.48
CA THR A 293 7.21 0.64 -21.66
C THR A 293 6.87 -0.02 -20.32
N LEU A 294 7.60 0.32 -19.26
CA LEU A 294 7.34 -0.19 -17.89
C LEU A 294 5.97 0.24 -17.36
N ASN A 295 5.61 1.52 -17.56
CA ASN A 295 4.31 2.05 -17.13
C ASN A 295 3.13 1.38 -17.86
N ARG A 296 3.30 0.98 -19.13
CA ARG A 296 2.28 0.20 -19.86
C ARG A 296 2.05 -1.19 -19.27
N LEU A 297 3.07 -1.80 -18.66
CA LEU A 297 2.96 -3.11 -18.00
C LEU A 297 2.45 -3.01 -16.57
N SER A 298 2.56 -1.87 -15.92
CA SER A 298 2.16 -1.67 -14.51
C SER A 298 0.72 -2.11 -14.20
N PRO A 299 -0.32 -1.83 -15.01
CA PRO A 299 -1.69 -2.31 -14.78
C PRO A 299 -1.80 -3.84 -14.78
N TYR A 300 -0.91 -4.52 -15.48
CA TYR A 300 -0.88 -5.99 -15.65
C TYR A 300 0.07 -6.68 -14.67
N GLY A 301 0.65 -5.97 -13.73
CA GLY A 301 1.65 -6.49 -12.79
C GLY A 301 1.19 -7.69 -11.93
N ARG A 302 -0.13 -7.95 -11.87
CA ARG A 302 -0.73 -9.14 -11.22
C ARG A 302 -1.53 -10.00 -12.19
N HIS A 303 -1.33 -9.85 -13.49
CA HIS A 303 -2.02 -10.64 -14.51
C HIS A 303 -1.31 -12.00 -14.70
N THR A 304 -2.06 -12.97 -15.30
CA THR A 304 -1.58 -14.35 -15.57
C THR A 304 -0.55 -14.46 -16.72
N LEU A 305 -0.05 -13.35 -17.25
CA LEU A 305 1.02 -13.34 -18.25
C LEU A 305 2.28 -14.01 -17.69
N SER A 306 3.07 -14.66 -18.54
CA SER A 306 4.35 -15.23 -18.15
C SER A 306 5.26 -14.16 -17.56
N VAL A 307 5.44 -14.19 -16.24
CA VAL A 307 6.26 -13.23 -15.49
C VAL A 307 7.69 -13.28 -16.00
N ARG A 308 8.23 -14.48 -16.21
CA ARG A 308 9.57 -14.68 -16.72
C ARG A 308 9.78 -13.96 -18.06
N MET A 309 8.89 -14.17 -19.02
CA MET A 309 9.00 -13.56 -20.36
C MET A 309 8.91 -12.03 -20.29
N GLN A 310 8.07 -11.47 -19.42
CA GLN A 310 7.97 -10.02 -19.24
C GLN A 310 9.26 -9.44 -18.64
N ILE A 311 9.86 -10.11 -17.65
CA ILE A 311 11.14 -9.70 -17.06
C ILE A 311 12.27 -9.81 -18.11
N GLU A 312 12.36 -10.91 -18.84
CA GLU A 312 13.36 -11.09 -19.92
C GLU A 312 13.25 -9.95 -20.96
N ASN A 313 12.03 -9.60 -21.37
CA ASN A 313 11.81 -8.49 -22.32
C ASN A 313 12.24 -7.14 -21.74
N LEU A 314 11.85 -6.83 -20.48
CA LEU A 314 12.23 -5.57 -19.83
C LEU A 314 13.74 -5.47 -19.63
N LEU A 315 14.40 -6.55 -19.21
CA LEU A 315 15.86 -6.57 -19.02
C LEU A 315 16.60 -6.48 -20.36
N THR A 316 16.08 -7.09 -21.42
CA THR A 316 16.64 -6.95 -22.77
C THR A 316 16.52 -5.50 -23.27
N ASN A 317 15.39 -4.84 -23.06
CA ASN A 317 15.21 -3.42 -23.36
C ASN A 317 16.16 -2.55 -22.50
N TYR A 318 16.37 -2.91 -21.24
CA TYR A 318 17.34 -2.22 -20.39
C TYR A 318 18.77 -2.40 -20.91
N LEU A 319 19.15 -3.58 -21.41
CA LEU A 319 20.46 -3.81 -22.01
C LEU A 319 20.66 -2.94 -23.27
N ALA A 320 19.63 -2.82 -24.12
CA ALA A 320 19.65 -1.93 -25.28
C ALA A 320 19.81 -0.46 -24.85
N PHE A 321 19.05 -0.02 -23.82
CA PHE A 321 19.20 1.29 -23.20
C PHE A 321 20.62 1.54 -22.70
N TRP A 322 21.21 0.60 -21.95
CA TRP A 322 22.57 0.69 -21.44
C TRP A 322 23.64 0.77 -22.55
N GLN A 323 23.38 0.11 -23.69
CA GLN A 323 24.26 0.14 -24.89
C GLN A 323 23.99 1.35 -25.80
N ASN A 324 23.08 2.26 -25.46
CA ASN A 324 22.61 3.34 -26.32
C ASN A 324 22.05 2.92 -27.68
N LYS A 325 21.49 1.72 -27.76
CA LYS A 325 20.78 1.22 -28.93
C LYS A 325 19.31 1.68 -28.90
N PRO A 326 18.66 1.82 -30.08
CA PRO A 326 17.22 2.09 -30.11
C PRO A 326 16.44 0.92 -29.46
N LEU A 327 15.37 1.27 -28.72
CA LEU A 327 14.46 0.34 -28.05
C LEU A 327 13.34 -0.12 -28.99
#